data_9cb245840a08318bcc0ee9441c87fe0f
#
_entry.id   9cb245840a08318bcc0ee9441c87fe0f
#
_cell.length_a   1.000
_cell.length_b   1.000
_cell.length_c   1.000
_cell.angle_alpha   90.00
_cell.angle_beta   90.00
_cell.angle_gamma   90.00
#
_symmetry.space_group_name_H-M   'P 1'
#
loop_
_entity.id
_entity.type
_entity.pdbx_description
1 polymer ?
#
loop_
_entity_poly.entity_id
_entity_poly.type
_entity_poly.pdbx_seq_one_letter_code
_entity_poly.pdbx_strand_id
1 'polypeptide(L)'
;MAKTYKINPKNVKYTAIADKNEVKHAMEDILKNGKSSKFVIIDSRGLAEIIGERKMDNVARGGHIPGATFIEWSQISDADKKMSFKSADEIQKVYDNYGVTKDKTIYAYCQVGAGRGSEHITALQLLGYKNVKVFTGSWDVWGNDMNLPIKR
;
A
#
# COMPACT_ATOMS: atom_id res chain seq x y z
N MET A 1 -2.21 -31.68 22.44
CA MET A 1 -1.57 -32.02 21.16
C MET A 1 -1.69 -30.83 20.22
N ALA A 2 -0.60 -30.28 19.70
CA ALA A 2 -0.61 -29.24 18.69
C ALA A 2 -1.12 -29.85 17.36
N LYS A 3 -2.18 -29.29 16.79
CA LYS A 3 -2.69 -29.71 15.48
C LYS A 3 -1.82 -29.08 14.38
N THR A 4 -1.24 -29.90 13.53
CA THR A 4 -0.51 -29.42 12.36
C THR A 4 -1.51 -28.85 11.35
N TYR A 5 -1.44 -27.52 11.14
CA TYR A 5 -2.24 -26.86 10.11
C TYR A 5 -1.60 -27.08 8.73
N LYS A 6 -2.38 -27.57 7.78
CA LYS A 6 -1.94 -27.73 6.38
C LYS A 6 -2.68 -26.71 5.53
N ILE A 7 -1.93 -25.83 4.86
CA ILE A 7 -2.48 -24.90 3.89
C ILE A 7 -2.88 -25.68 2.64
N ASN A 8 -4.13 -25.52 2.19
CA ASN A 8 -4.53 -26.03 0.88
C ASN A 8 -4.08 -24.99 -0.17
N PRO A 9 -3.16 -25.33 -1.10
CA PRO A 9 -2.68 -24.40 -2.12
C PRO A 9 -3.80 -23.79 -2.98
N LYS A 10 -4.91 -24.49 -3.17
CA LYS A 10 -6.07 -23.98 -3.92
C LYS A 10 -6.79 -22.82 -3.23
N ASN A 11 -6.56 -22.62 -1.93
CA ASN A 11 -7.15 -21.53 -1.16
C ASN A 11 -6.24 -20.30 -1.09
N VAL A 12 -5.03 -20.37 -1.64
CA VAL A 12 -4.09 -19.24 -1.66
C VAL A 12 -4.49 -18.26 -2.78
N LYS A 13 -4.82 -17.02 -2.40
CA LYS A 13 -5.20 -15.96 -3.35
C LYS A 13 -3.98 -15.12 -3.73
N TYR A 14 -3.23 -15.56 -4.73
CA TYR A 14 -2.10 -14.79 -5.27
C TYR A 14 -2.53 -13.46 -5.91
N THR A 15 -3.81 -13.30 -6.24
CA THR A 15 -4.38 -12.06 -6.78
C THR A 15 -4.33 -10.88 -5.80
N ALA A 16 -4.06 -11.12 -4.52
CA ALA A 16 -3.88 -10.07 -3.51
C ALA A 16 -2.47 -9.47 -3.50
N ILE A 17 -1.55 -10.00 -4.31
CA ILE A 17 -0.17 -9.54 -4.41
C ILE A 17 0.03 -8.86 -5.76
N ALA A 18 0.66 -7.69 -5.77
CA ALA A 18 1.07 -6.98 -6.96
C ALA A 18 2.59 -7.08 -7.16
N ASP A 19 3.01 -7.20 -8.39
CA ASP A 19 4.42 -7.08 -8.76
C ASP A 19 4.80 -5.64 -9.14
N LYS A 20 6.09 -5.41 -9.36
CA LYS A 20 6.66 -4.12 -9.72
C LYS A 20 6.09 -3.56 -11.03
N ASN A 21 5.88 -4.40 -12.04
CA ASN A 21 5.42 -3.97 -13.35
C ASN A 21 3.94 -3.55 -13.30
N GLU A 22 3.14 -4.26 -12.51
CA GLU A 22 1.75 -3.91 -12.28
C GLU A 22 1.61 -2.55 -11.59
N VAL A 23 2.43 -2.28 -10.57
CA VAL A 23 2.46 -0.99 -9.87
C VAL A 23 3.00 0.12 -10.77
N LYS A 24 4.00 -0.16 -11.61
CA LYS A 24 4.51 0.80 -12.61
C LYS A 24 3.41 1.20 -13.60
N HIS A 25 2.65 0.23 -14.12
CA HIS A 25 1.52 0.53 -15.01
C HIS A 25 0.47 1.41 -14.33
N ALA A 26 0.12 1.11 -13.08
CA ALA A 26 -0.80 1.93 -12.30
C ALA A 26 -0.27 3.36 -12.09
N MET A 27 1.01 3.52 -11.77
CA MET A 27 1.66 4.82 -11.66
C MET A 27 1.56 5.62 -12.97
N GLU A 28 1.88 5.01 -14.09
CA GLU A 28 1.82 5.66 -15.41
C GLU A 28 0.39 6.12 -15.74
N ASP A 29 -0.61 5.30 -15.44
CA ASP A 29 -2.03 5.67 -15.61
C ASP A 29 -2.42 6.83 -14.67
N ILE A 30 -2.02 6.80 -13.40
CA ILE A 30 -2.28 7.88 -12.44
C ILE A 30 -1.67 9.19 -12.91
N LEU A 31 -0.42 9.18 -13.38
CA LEU A 31 0.26 10.38 -13.87
C LEU A 31 -0.40 10.96 -15.11
N LYS A 32 -0.96 10.12 -15.99
CA LYS A 32 -1.66 10.53 -17.20
C LYS A 32 -3.08 11.04 -16.93
N ASN A 33 -3.84 10.34 -16.10
CA ASN A 33 -5.29 10.53 -15.94
C ASN A 33 -5.68 11.24 -14.63
N GLY A 34 -4.74 11.42 -13.71
CA GLY A 34 -4.98 12.09 -12.42
C GLY A 34 -6.13 11.45 -11.65
N LYS A 35 -7.09 12.26 -11.21
CA LYS A 35 -8.26 11.81 -10.45
C LYS A 35 -9.16 10.83 -11.21
N SER A 36 -9.11 10.84 -12.54
CA SER A 36 -9.89 9.94 -13.41
C SER A 36 -9.22 8.56 -13.58
N SER A 37 -8.03 8.35 -13.02
CA SER A 37 -7.38 7.04 -13.02
C SER A 37 -8.24 5.99 -12.31
N LYS A 38 -8.20 4.77 -12.86
CA LYS A 38 -8.82 3.58 -12.24
C LYS A 38 -7.97 2.97 -11.13
N PHE A 39 -6.84 3.59 -10.82
CA PHE A 39 -5.87 3.09 -9.85
C PHE A 39 -5.64 4.10 -8.72
N VAL A 40 -5.26 3.57 -7.57
CA VAL A 40 -4.69 4.31 -6.44
C VAL A 40 -3.48 3.54 -5.94
N ILE A 41 -2.40 4.24 -5.64
CA ILE A 41 -1.22 3.67 -4.98
C ILE A 41 -1.10 4.35 -3.62
N ILE A 42 -1.23 3.60 -2.54
CA ILE A 42 -1.08 4.09 -1.16
C ILE A 42 0.36 3.87 -0.70
N ASP A 43 1.04 4.94 -0.32
CA ASP A 43 2.26 4.88 0.46
C ASP A 43 1.89 4.96 1.95
N SER A 44 2.13 3.87 2.66
CA SER A 44 1.78 3.72 4.08
C SER A 44 2.91 4.14 5.03
N ARG A 45 3.99 4.71 4.51
CA ARG A 45 5.16 5.15 5.30
C ARG A 45 4.93 6.51 5.93
N GLY A 46 5.83 6.86 6.87
CA GLY A 46 5.86 8.19 7.48
C GLY A 46 6.48 9.25 6.56
N LEU A 47 6.17 10.52 6.85
CA LEU A 47 6.56 11.66 6.02
C LEU A 47 8.06 11.70 5.69
N ALA A 48 8.94 11.51 6.69
CA ALA A 48 10.39 11.54 6.48
C ALA A 48 10.90 10.48 5.46
N GLU A 49 10.22 9.33 5.36
CA GLU A 49 10.50 8.31 4.37
C GLU A 49 10.01 8.73 2.98
N ILE A 50 8.80 9.32 2.92
CA ILE A 50 8.14 9.73 1.67
C ILE A 50 8.93 10.86 0.96
N ILE A 51 9.39 11.86 1.71
CA ILE A 51 10.17 12.97 1.15
C ILE A 51 11.65 12.63 0.96
N GLY A 52 12.07 11.42 1.33
CA GLY A 52 13.43 10.94 1.14
C GLY A 52 14.46 11.46 2.15
N GLU A 53 14.02 12.12 3.22
CA GLU A 53 14.87 12.54 4.33
C GLU A 53 15.42 11.36 5.12
N ARG A 54 14.61 10.32 5.28
CA ARG A 54 15.00 9.05 5.90
C ARG A 54 14.89 7.91 4.90
N LYS A 55 15.92 7.11 4.78
CA LYS A 55 15.92 5.85 4.03
C LYS A 55 16.67 4.77 4.79
N MET A 56 16.42 3.52 4.48
CA MET A 56 17.23 2.40 5.00
C MET A 56 18.57 2.34 4.26
N ASP A 57 19.62 1.83 4.94
CA ASP A 57 20.98 1.79 4.38
C ASP A 57 21.10 0.92 3.13
N ASN A 58 20.29 -0.13 3.04
CA ASN A 58 20.23 -1.05 1.89
C ASN A 58 19.42 -0.51 0.70
N VAL A 59 18.88 0.71 0.78
CA VAL A 59 18.11 1.34 -0.29
C VAL A 59 18.89 2.48 -0.93
N ALA A 60 19.06 2.43 -2.23
CA ALA A 60 19.88 3.40 -2.99
C ALA A 60 19.27 4.81 -2.96
N ARG A 61 17.94 4.93 -3.07
CA ARG A 61 17.26 6.23 -3.23
C ARG A 61 16.16 6.41 -2.20
N GLY A 62 16.10 7.57 -1.54
CA GLY A 62 14.95 8.04 -0.75
C GLY A 62 13.88 8.67 -1.64
N GLY A 63 12.64 8.77 -1.15
CA GLY A 63 11.50 9.35 -1.87
C GLY A 63 10.31 8.40 -1.95
N HIS A 64 9.44 8.59 -2.96
CA HIS A 64 8.20 7.83 -3.14
C HIS A 64 7.89 7.54 -4.62
N ILE A 65 6.95 6.64 -4.86
CA ILE A 65 6.42 6.35 -6.20
C ILE A 65 5.63 7.57 -6.69
N PRO A 66 5.94 8.15 -7.87
CA PRO A 66 5.22 9.30 -8.38
C PRO A 66 3.70 9.04 -8.48
N GLY A 67 2.89 9.99 -8.04
CA GLY A 67 1.43 9.84 -8.04
C GLY A 67 0.86 8.99 -6.89
N ALA A 68 1.69 8.52 -5.96
CA ALA A 68 1.21 7.84 -4.77
C ALA A 68 0.42 8.78 -3.85
N THR A 69 -0.59 8.24 -3.20
CA THR A 69 -1.39 8.88 -2.17
C THR A 69 -0.79 8.53 -0.80
N PHE A 70 -0.54 9.54 0.03
CA PHE A 70 0.14 9.36 1.31
C PHE A 70 -0.88 9.16 2.43
N ILE A 71 -1.05 7.91 2.84
CA ILE A 71 -1.90 7.54 3.97
C ILE A 71 -1.05 6.71 4.91
N GLU A 72 -0.42 7.38 5.89
CA GLU A 72 0.39 6.68 6.88
C GLU A 72 -0.46 5.65 7.64
N TRP A 73 0.10 4.48 7.88
CA TRP A 73 -0.57 3.37 8.56
C TRP A 73 -1.24 3.77 9.88
N SER A 74 -0.65 4.72 10.62
CA SER A 74 -1.18 5.22 11.89
C SER A 74 -2.52 5.97 11.73
N GLN A 75 -2.88 6.42 10.54
CA GLN A 75 -4.16 7.10 10.31
C GLN A 75 -5.37 6.15 10.41
N ILE A 76 -5.16 4.85 10.21
CA ILE A 76 -6.21 3.84 10.28
C ILE A 76 -6.12 2.96 11.54
N SER A 77 -5.05 3.12 12.33
CA SER A 77 -4.81 2.38 13.57
C SER A 77 -5.18 3.21 14.79
N ASP A 78 -5.63 2.56 15.85
CA ASP A 78 -5.95 3.15 17.14
C ASP A 78 -4.88 2.72 18.16
N ALA A 79 -3.90 3.60 18.38
CA ALA A 79 -2.78 3.34 19.30
C ALA A 79 -3.24 3.17 20.76
N ASP A 80 -4.32 3.86 21.14
CA ASP A 80 -4.86 3.83 22.52
C ASP A 80 -5.56 2.50 22.82
N LYS A 81 -6.02 1.79 21.79
CA LYS A 81 -6.68 0.48 21.89
C LYS A 81 -5.76 -0.67 21.47
N LYS A 82 -4.53 -0.70 21.99
CA LYS A 82 -3.56 -1.78 21.74
C LYS A 82 -3.26 -2.03 20.26
N MET A 83 -3.16 -0.96 19.48
CA MET A 83 -2.87 -1.01 18.05
C MET A 83 -3.94 -1.74 17.22
N SER A 84 -5.19 -1.69 17.64
CA SER A 84 -6.32 -2.16 16.83
C SER A 84 -6.62 -1.17 15.68
N PHE A 85 -7.45 -1.59 14.75
CA PHE A 85 -8.02 -0.65 13.79
C PHE A 85 -8.97 0.35 14.49
N LYS A 86 -9.02 1.56 13.95
CA LYS A 86 -10.11 2.50 14.23
C LYS A 86 -11.46 1.90 13.80
N SER A 87 -12.56 2.54 14.17
CA SER A 87 -13.88 2.12 13.72
C SER A 87 -14.00 2.14 12.19
N ALA A 88 -14.87 1.31 11.64
CA ALA A 88 -15.11 1.24 10.20
C ALA A 88 -15.46 2.61 9.58
N ASP A 89 -16.27 3.41 10.29
CA ASP A 89 -16.68 4.73 9.83
C ASP A 89 -15.51 5.72 9.82
N GLU A 90 -14.62 5.68 10.81
CA GLU A 90 -13.42 6.53 10.85
C GLU A 90 -12.47 6.17 9.73
N ILE A 91 -12.23 4.87 9.50
CA ILE A 91 -11.35 4.41 8.42
C ILE A 91 -11.94 4.77 7.06
N GLN A 92 -13.26 4.59 6.86
CA GLN A 92 -13.92 4.97 5.62
C GLN A 92 -13.75 6.46 5.32
N LYS A 93 -13.92 7.34 6.33
CA LYS A 93 -13.68 8.78 6.20
C LYS A 93 -12.25 9.11 5.78
N VAL A 94 -11.25 8.39 6.32
CA VAL A 94 -9.86 8.56 5.88
C VAL A 94 -9.77 8.29 4.38
N TYR A 95 -10.25 7.15 3.91
CA TYR A 95 -10.16 6.80 2.49
C TYR A 95 -10.94 7.75 1.58
N ASP A 96 -12.13 8.18 1.99
CA ASP A 96 -12.96 9.14 1.24
C ASP A 96 -12.23 10.48 1.05
N ASN A 97 -11.56 10.99 2.09
CA ASN A 97 -10.79 12.22 2.05
C ASN A 97 -9.63 12.18 1.03
N TYR A 98 -9.10 10.99 0.79
CA TYR A 98 -8.02 10.77 -0.17
C TYR A 98 -8.50 10.28 -1.55
N GLY A 99 -9.80 10.18 -1.77
CA GLY A 99 -10.37 9.74 -3.04
C GLY A 99 -10.14 8.26 -3.36
N VAL A 100 -9.97 7.45 -2.31
CA VAL A 100 -9.85 5.99 -2.42
C VAL A 100 -11.25 5.39 -2.47
N THR A 101 -11.72 5.00 -3.65
CA THR A 101 -13.09 4.55 -3.90
C THR A 101 -13.16 3.09 -4.33
N LYS A 102 -14.33 2.43 -4.14
CA LYS A 102 -14.51 0.99 -4.34
C LYS A 102 -14.44 0.53 -5.81
N ASP A 103 -14.60 1.44 -6.74
CA ASP A 103 -14.52 1.20 -8.19
C ASP A 103 -13.08 1.14 -8.71
N LYS A 104 -12.10 1.56 -7.90
CA LYS A 104 -10.68 1.56 -8.26
C LYS A 104 -9.95 0.30 -7.83
N THR A 105 -8.87 -0.01 -8.53
CA THR A 105 -7.87 -0.97 -8.06
C THR A 105 -6.85 -0.24 -7.18
N ILE A 106 -6.67 -0.73 -5.97
CA ILE A 106 -5.86 -0.09 -4.95
C ILE A 106 -4.63 -0.93 -4.65
N TYR A 107 -3.47 -0.32 -4.76
CA TYR A 107 -2.19 -0.88 -4.35
C TYR A 107 -1.72 -0.20 -3.08
N ALA A 108 -1.15 -0.96 -2.15
CA ALA A 108 -0.50 -0.39 -0.99
C ALA A 108 0.92 -0.94 -0.85
N TYR A 109 1.85 -0.06 -0.47
CA TYR A 109 3.23 -0.42 -0.20
C TYR A 109 3.76 0.29 1.04
N CYS A 110 4.87 -0.21 1.55
CA CYS A 110 5.61 0.44 2.63
C CYS A 110 7.12 0.43 2.35
N GLN A 111 7.94 0.17 3.35
CA GLN A 111 9.39 0.13 3.17
C GLN A 111 9.85 -1.22 2.62
N VAL A 112 9.39 -2.33 3.22
CA VAL A 112 9.83 -3.69 2.85
C VAL A 112 8.71 -4.69 3.05
N GLY A 113 8.57 -5.64 2.11
CA GLY A 113 7.61 -6.72 2.20
C GLY A 113 6.15 -6.26 2.23
N ALA A 114 5.28 -7.04 2.84
CA ALA A 114 3.88 -6.69 3.02
C ALA A 114 3.68 -5.63 4.13
N GLY A 115 4.38 -5.74 5.22
CA GLY A 115 4.49 -4.78 6.33
C GLY A 115 3.26 -3.88 6.54
N ARG A 116 3.51 -2.58 6.74
CA ARG A 116 2.48 -1.55 6.93
C ARG A 116 1.49 -1.43 5.75
N GLY A 117 1.89 -1.84 4.55
CA GLY A 117 1.00 -1.86 3.39
C GLY A 117 -0.15 -2.86 3.54
N SER A 118 0.09 -4.00 4.19
CA SER A 118 -0.95 -5.02 4.39
C SER A 118 -2.06 -4.57 5.35
N GLU A 119 -1.79 -3.61 6.24
CA GLU A 119 -2.82 -3.02 7.11
C GLU A 119 -3.88 -2.31 6.28
N HIS A 120 -3.48 -1.49 5.30
CA HIS A 120 -4.42 -0.84 4.39
C HIS A 120 -5.23 -1.86 3.59
N ILE A 121 -4.58 -2.91 3.08
CA ILE A 121 -5.27 -3.96 2.32
C ILE A 121 -6.30 -4.67 3.19
N THR A 122 -5.95 -4.98 4.43
CA THR A 122 -6.87 -5.62 5.38
C THR A 122 -8.05 -4.70 5.72
N ALA A 123 -7.77 -3.43 6.05
CA ALA A 123 -8.81 -2.44 6.36
C ALA A 123 -9.78 -2.24 5.19
N LEU A 124 -9.25 -2.10 3.97
CA LEU A 124 -10.06 -1.94 2.76
C LEU A 124 -10.93 -3.18 2.49
N GLN A 125 -10.38 -4.39 2.69
CA GLN A 125 -11.18 -5.62 2.56
C GLN A 125 -12.30 -5.71 3.57
N LEU A 126 -12.05 -5.33 4.83
CA LEU A 126 -13.09 -5.25 5.88
C LEU A 126 -14.19 -4.25 5.52
N LEU A 127 -13.87 -3.16 4.83
CA LEU A 127 -14.82 -2.18 4.31
C LEU A 127 -15.50 -2.61 3.00
N GLY A 128 -15.20 -3.81 2.49
CA GLY A 128 -15.84 -4.37 1.30
C GLY A 128 -15.23 -3.94 -0.04
N TYR A 129 -14.02 -3.39 -0.05
CA TYR A 129 -13.27 -3.16 -1.28
C TYR A 129 -12.79 -4.50 -1.86
N LYS A 130 -12.97 -4.71 -3.15
CA LYS A 130 -12.70 -6.00 -3.81
C LYS A 130 -11.36 -6.05 -4.54
N ASN A 131 -10.94 -4.92 -5.11
CA ASN A 131 -9.74 -4.83 -5.95
C ASN A 131 -8.60 -4.18 -5.17
N VAL A 132 -8.04 -4.91 -4.21
CA VAL A 132 -6.98 -4.44 -3.33
C VAL A 132 -5.80 -5.40 -3.37
N LYS A 133 -4.58 -4.86 -3.50
CA LYS A 133 -3.35 -5.64 -3.63
C LYS A 133 -2.22 -5.00 -2.84
N VAL A 134 -1.41 -5.84 -2.21
CA VAL A 134 -0.17 -5.38 -1.58
C VAL A 134 1.00 -5.52 -2.56
N PHE A 135 1.76 -4.45 -2.74
CA PHE A 135 3.04 -4.49 -3.44
C PHE A 135 4.13 -4.95 -2.46
N THR A 136 4.42 -6.26 -2.47
CA THR A 136 5.36 -6.86 -1.51
C THR A 136 6.82 -6.46 -1.74
N GLY A 137 7.19 -6.05 -2.96
CA GLY A 137 8.50 -5.46 -3.22
C GLY A 137 8.72 -4.14 -2.49
N SER A 138 7.65 -3.38 -2.28
CA SER A 138 7.66 -2.13 -1.54
C SER A 138 8.73 -1.15 -2.01
N TRP A 139 9.12 -0.19 -1.15
CA TRP A 139 10.17 0.77 -1.48
C TRP A 139 11.55 0.13 -1.64
N ASP A 140 11.79 -0.98 -0.93
CA ASP A 140 13.06 -1.73 -1.05
C ASP A 140 13.35 -2.15 -2.50
N VAL A 141 12.35 -2.66 -3.21
CA VAL A 141 12.49 -3.00 -4.63
C VAL A 141 12.45 -1.76 -5.53
N TRP A 142 11.52 -0.83 -5.28
CA TRP A 142 11.36 0.35 -6.14
C TRP A 142 12.52 1.33 -6.05
N GLY A 143 12.95 1.67 -4.84
CA GLY A 143 14.04 2.60 -4.58
C GLY A 143 15.41 2.12 -5.04
N ASN A 144 15.59 0.81 -5.16
CA ASN A 144 16.83 0.19 -5.67
C ASN A 144 16.85 0.01 -7.20
N ASP A 145 15.70 0.06 -7.87
CA ASP A 145 15.66 -0.06 -9.33
C ASP A 145 15.86 1.32 -9.99
N MET A 146 17.05 1.57 -10.49
CA MET A 146 17.45 2.85 -11.09
C MET A 146 16.67 3.20 -12.37
N ASN A 147 15.98 2.23 -12.98
CA ASN A 147 15.14 2.44 -14.17
C ASN A 147 13.73 2.91 -13.81
N LEU A 148 13.36 2.91 -12.54
CA LEU A 148 12.04 3.37 -12.09
C LEU A 148 12.09 4.85 -11.64
N PRO A 149 11.06 5.64 -11.97
CA PRO A 149 10.99 7.03 -11.54
C PRO A 149 10.71 7.11 -10.02
N ILE A 150 11.24 8.15 -9.41
CA ILE A 150 10.95 8.53 -8.03
C ILE A 150 10.61 10.00 -7.94
N LYS A 151 9.93 10.39 -6.86
CA LYS A 151 9.70 11.78 -6.46
C LYS A 151 10.11 11.97 -4.99
N ARG A 152 10.51 13.19 -4.64
CA ARG A 152 10.85 13.61 -3.26
C ARG A 152 10.01 14.79 -2.87
#